data_5393ac7642b5f4c5506fa1ffba624da8
#
_entry.id   5393ac7642b5f4c5506fa1ffba624da8
#
_cell.length_a   1.000
_cell.length_b   1.000
_cell.length_c   1.000
_cell.angle_alpha   90.00
_cell.angle_beta   90.00
_cell.angle_gamma   90.00
#
_symmetry.space_group_name_H-M   'P 1'
#
loop_
_entity.id
_entity.type
_entity.pdbx_description
1 polymer ?
#
loop_
_entity_poly.entity_id
_entity_poly.type
_entity_poly.pdbx_seq_one_letter_code
_entity_poly.pdbx_strand_id
1 'polypeptide(L)'
;MKQIAQFFLTGLILLGIVVIFDGFFILEEGTQAVITQFGAPIGTPKTTAGLYLKVPFIQHVNLFDKKIQIWDGDPNQIPTRDKTYVYLDVTARWRIVDALKYMQAVKTENRAQSMLDDIIDGTVRDMVNKNDLIEIIRSSDWSEETMTDTSKSSGDAPKRGRDVITNYIIETAAKATPQYGIELIDVMFKRVNYIESVRVKVYDRMIS
;
A
#
# COMPACT_ATOMS: atom_id res chain seq x y z
N MET A 1 -51.90 -9.01 -37.83
CA MET A 1 -50.71 -8.25 -38.18
C MET A 1 -50.52 -7.01 -37.30
N LYS A 2 -51.50 -6.15 -37.06
CA LYS A 2 -51.36 -4.94 -36.19
C LYS A 2 -50.99 -5.26 -34.74
N GLN A 3 -51.54 -6.31 -34.12
CA GLN A 3 -51.17 -6.70 -32.73
C GLN A 3 -49.73 -7.19 -32.60
N ILE A 4 -49.22 -7.95 -33.56
CA ILE A 4 -47.82 -8.42 -33.57
C ILE A 4 -46.89 -7.23 -33.73
N ALA A 5 -47.22 -6.26 -34.59
CA ALA A 5 -46.44 -5.03 -34.75
C ALA A 5 -46.41 -4.18 -33.45
N GLN A 6 -47.53 -4.13 -32.73
CA GLN A 6 -47.59 -3.43 -31.44
C GLN A 6 -46.73 -4.13 -30.34
N PHE A 7 -46.76 -5.48 -30.28
CA PHE A 7 -45.88 -6.23 -29.36
C PHE A 7 -44.39 -6.02 -29.66
N PHE A 8 -44.06 -6.00 -30.95
CA PHE A 8 -42.67 -5.74 -31.37
C PHE A 8 -42.25 -4.31 -31.03
N LEU A 9 -43.11 -3.33 -31.22
CA LEU A 9 -42.84 -1.93 -30.91
C LEU A 9 -42.68 -1.70 -29.39
N THR A 10 -43.58 -2.28 -28.58
CA THR A 10 -43.45 -2.22 -27.12
C THR A 10 -42.21 -2.91 -26.63
N GLY A 11 -41.84 -4.07 -27.18
CA GLY A 11 -40.59 -4.75 -26.86
C GLY A 11 -39.34 -3.93 -27.21
N LEU A 12 -39.35 -3.25 -28.37
CA LEU A 12 -38.24 -2.39 -28.78
C LEU A 12 -38.10 -1.15 -27.88
N ILE A 13 -39.24 -0.55 -27.47
CA ILE A 13 -39.23 0.59 -26.54
C ILE A 13 -38.70 0.15 -25.17
N LEU A 14 -39.12 -1.00 -24.66
CA LEU A 14 -38.70 -1.53 -23.39
C LEU A 14 -37.19 -1.89 -23.40
N LEU A 15 -36.73 -2.48 -24.50
CA LEU A 15 -35.29 -2.72 -24.73
C LEU A 15 -34.50 -1.41 -24.76
N GLY A 16 -35.02 -0.37 -25.45
CA GLY A 16 -34.42 0.96 -25.49
C GLY A 16 -34.28 1.59 -24.10
N ILE A 17 -35.31 1.46 -23.28
CA ILE A 17 -35.29 1.95 -21.89
C ILE A 17 -34.22 1.24 -21.08
N VAL A 18 -34.13 -0.09 -21.15
CA VAL A 18 -33.12 -0.87 -20.43
C VAL A 18 -31.72 -0.49 -20.88
N VAL A 19 -31.49 -0.31 -22.19
CA VAL A 19 -30.20 0.12 -22.73
C VAL A 19 -29.80 1.52 -22.21
N ILE A 20 -30.78 2.43 -22.12
CA ILE A 20 -30.52 3.78 -21.59
C ILE A 20 -30.14 3.72 -20.09
N PHE A 21 -30.85 2.94 -19.29
CA PHE A 21 -30.58 2.86 -17.85
C PHE A 21 -29.30 2.13 -17.49
N ASP A 22 -28.93 1.05 -18.16
CA ASP A 22 -27.68 0.29 -17.87
C ASP A 22 -26.50 0.69 -18.76
N GLY A 23 -26.73 1.52 -19.80
CA GLY A 23 -25.69 1.95 -20.74
C GLY A 23 -24.76 3.03 -20.20
N PHE A 24 -25.11 3.67 -19.08
CA PHE A 24 -24.32 4.74 -18.47
C PHE A 24 -23.80 4.35 -17.12
N PHE A 25 -22.60 4.83 -16.77
CA PHE A 25 -22.09 4.79 -15.40
C PHE A 25 -21.39 6.10 -15.05
N ILE A 26 -21.48 6.46 -13.79
CA ILE A 26 -20.85 7.65 -13.23
C ILE A 26 -19.56 7.21 -12.56
N LEU A 27 -18.46 7.87 -12.91
CA LEU A 27 -17.17 7.72 -12.23
C LEU A 27 -17.00 8.89 -11.26
N GLU A 28 -16.91 8.58 -9.99
CA GLU A 28 -16.72 9.57 -8.92
C GLU A 28 -15.25 10.01 -8.83
N GLU A 29 -15.02 11.24 -8.35
CA GLU A 29 -13.68 11.69 -8.05
C GLU A 29 -13.06 10.83 -6.94
N GLY A 30 -11.77 10.54 -7.09
CA GLY A 30 -11.07 9.61 -6.17
C GLY A 30 -11.16 8.14 -6.55
N THR A 31 -11.89 7.79 -7.64
CA THR A 31 -11.95 6.45 -8.20
C THR A 31 -11.42 6.39 -9.63
N GLN A 32 -11.14 5.20 -10.10
CA GLN A 32 -10.78 4.90 -11.49
C GLN A 32 -11.47 3.62 -11.93
N ALA A 33 -11.79 3.51 -13.22
CA ALA A 33 -12.57 2.42 -13.76
C ALA A 33 -11.82 1.68 -14.86
N VAL A 34 -11.90 0.35 -14.82
CA VAL A 34 -11.49 -0.53 -15.92
C VAL A 34 -12.73 -1.25 -16.43
N ILE A 35 -13.01 -1.07 -17.71
CA ILE A 35 -14.14 -1.75 -18.36
C ILE A 35 -13.65 -3.11 -18.85
N THR A 36 -14.40 -4.15 -18.50
CA THR A 36 -14.12 -5.52 -18.97
C THR A 36 -15.28 -6.02 -19.84
N GLN A 37 -14.95 -6.80 -20.84
CA GLN A 37 -15.89 -7.49 -21.69
C GLN A 37 -15.56 -8.98 -21.68
N PHE A 38 -16.51 -9.82 -21.28
CA PHE A 38 -16.30 -11.26 -21.09
C PHE A 38 -15.05 -11.57 -20.21
N GLY A 39 -14.78 -10.73 -19.21
CA GLY A 39 -13.64 -10.88 -18.32
C GLY A 39 -12.31 -10.30 -18.83
N ALA A 40 -12.22 -9.92 -20.12
CA ALA A 40 -11.04 -9.28 -20.68
C ALA A 40 -11.16 -7.75 -20.57
N PRO A 41 -10.10 -7.03 -20.14
CA PRO A 41 -10.10 -5.57 -20.11
C PRO A 41 -10.12 -5.01 -21.53
N ILE A 42 -10.92 -3.97 -21.75
CA ILE A 42 -11.04 -3.27 -23.03
C ILE A 42 -10.82 -1.78 -22.86
N GLY A 43 -10.14 -1.19 -23.84
CA GLY A 43 -9.84 0.24 -23.86
C GLY A 43 -8.85 0.67 -22.77
N THR A 44 -8.77 1.97 -22.55
CA THR A 44 -7.92 2.57 -21.52
C THR A 44 -8.70 2.76 -20.22
N PRO A 45 -8.06 2.60 -19.04
CA PRO A 45 -8.68 2.93 -17.76
C PRO A 45 -9.22 4.36 -17.75
N LYS A 46 -10.39 4.55 -17.17
CA LYS A 46 -10.99 5.88 -16.97
C LYS A 46 -10.54 6.40 -15.62
N THR A 47 -9.85 7.53 -15.63
CA THR A 47 -9.25 8.12 -14.41
C THR A 47 -9.85 9.47 -14.03
N THR A 48 -10.63 10.07 -14.91
CA THR A 48 -11.29 11.37 -14.71
C THR A 48 -12.74 11.17 -14.33
N ALA A 49 -13.20 11.88 -13.31
CA ALA A 49 -14.61 11.86 -12.91
C ALA A 49 -15.52 12.32 -14.05
N GLY A 50 -16.67 11.69 -14.17
CA GLY A 50 -17.63 12.04 -15.22
C GLY A 50 -18.61 10.91 -15.57
N LEU A 51 -19.42 11.17 -16.59
CA LEU A 51 -20.38 10.22 -17.13
C LEU A 51 -19.74 9.48 -18.31
N TYR A 52 -19.78 8.16 -18.26
CA TYR A 52 -19.23 7.26 -19.28
C TYR A 52 -20.27 6.29 -19.80
N LEU A 53 -20.01 5.78 -21.00
CA LEU A 53 -20.84 4.79 -21.65
C LEU A 53 -20.24 3.40 -21.53
N LYS A 54 -21.06 2.40 -21.31
CA LYS A 54 -20.73 0.97 -21.42
C LYS A 54 -21.79 0.24 -22.25
N VAL A 55 -21.42 -0.90 -22.84
CA VAL A 55 -22.41 -1.75 -23.51
C VAL A 55 -23.15 -2.56 -22.44
N PRO A 56 -24.47 -2.40 -22.32
CA PRO A 56 -25.29 -3.13 -21.36
C PRO A 56 -25.13 -4.65 -21.49
N PHE A 57 -25.22 -5.36 -20.38
CA PHE A 57 -25.14 -6.83 -20.26
C PHE A 57 -23.80 -7.47 -20.65
N ILE A 58 -23.00 -6.83 -21.50
CA ILE A 58 -21.75 -7.39 -22.04
C ILE A 58 -20.54 -6.84 -21.29
N GLN A 59 -20.60 -5.57 -20.91
CA GLN A 59 -19.48 -4.89 -20.27
C GLN A 59 -19.73 -4.68 -18.78
N HIS A 60 -18.70 -5.01 -17.99
CA HIS A 60 -18.66 -4.78 -16.55
C HIS A 60 -17.65 -3.69 -16.23
N VAL A 61 -18.01 -2.81 -15.30
CA VAL A 61 -17.15 -1.72 -14.81
C VAL A 61 -16.54 -2.17 -13.47
N ASN A 62 -15.22 -2.25 -13.43
CA ASN A 62 -14.48 -2.52 -12.21
C ASN A 62 -13.93 -1.19 -11.70
N LEU A 63 -14.35 -0.80 -10.51
CA LEU A 63 -13.94 0.45 -9.85
C LEU A 63 -12.79 0.17 -8.88
N PHE A 64 -11.80 1.05 -8.89
CA PHE A 64 -10.64 1.00 -8.01
C PHE A 64 -10.43 2.38 -7.39
N ASP A 65 -10.05 2.41 -6.11
CA ASP A 65 -9.71 3.65 -5.43
C ASP A 65 -8.36 4.21 -5.92
N LYS A 66 -8.33 5.54 -6.18
CA LYS A 66 -7.10 6.30 -6.42
C LYS A 66 -6.53 6.90 -5.14
N LYS A 67 -7.32 6.88 -4.07
CA LYS A 67 -6.93 7.47 -2.78
C LYS A 67 -5.74 6.74 -2.19
N ILE A 68 -5.04 7.44 -1.33
CA ILE A 68 -3.96 6.86 -0.55
C ILE A 68 -4.57 5.87 0.45
N GLN A 69 -4.04 4.66 0.43
CA GLN A 69 -4.39 3.57 1.32
C GLN A 69 -3.24 3.31 2.29
N ILE A 70 -3.55 2.75 3.44
CA ILE A 70 -2.59 2.40 4.48
C ILE A 70 -2.40 0.89 4.46
N TRP A 71 -1.15 0.48 4.42
CA TRP A 71 -0.73 -0.87 4.76
C TRP A 71 -0.18 -0.84 6.18
N ASP A 72 -0.62 -1.76 7.01
CA ASP A 72 -0.19 -1.90 8.42
C ASP A 72 0.31 -3.33 8.59
N GLY A 73 1.63 -3.47 8.72
CA GLY A 73 2.29 -4.76 8.85
C GLY A 73 2.14 -5.34 10.25
N ASP A 74 2.22 -6.66 10.35
CA ASP A 74 2.24 -7.33 11.64
C ASP A 74 3.58 -7.06 12.35
N PRO A 75 3.54 -6.68 13.65
CA PRO A 75 4.75 -6.44 14.41
C PRO A 75 5.62 -7.70 14.52
N ASN A 76 6.86 -7.62 14.07
CA ASN A 76 7.77 -8.75 13.98
C ASN A 76 9.06 -8.54 14.81
N GLN A 77 9.59 -9.65 15.34
CA GLN A 77 10.91 -9.68 15.94
C GLN A 77 11.97 -9.96 14.88
N ILE A 78 12.90 -9.04 14.72
CA ILE A 78 13.95 -9.14 13.71
C ILE A 78 15.31 -9.01 14.39
N PRO A 79 16.28 -9.90 14.13
CA PRO A 79 17.64 -9.75 14.61
C PRO A 79 18.37 -8.66 13.81
N THR A 80 19.10 -7.82 14.50
CA THR A 80 20.01 -6.83 13.93
C THR A 80 21.39 -7.43 13.65
N ARG A 81 22.27 -6.68 12.98
CA ARG A 81 23.65 -7.13 12.69
C ARG A 81 24.43 -7.48 13.95
N ASP A 82 24.23 -6.75 15.03
CA ASP A 82 24.82 -6.96 16.35
C ASP A 82 24.15 -8.07 17.17
N LYS A 83 23.29 -8.90 16.50
CA LYS A 83 22.56 -10.03 17.10
C LYS A 83 21.62 -9.65 18.24
N THR A 84 21.21 -8.39 18.28
CA THR A 84 20.17 -7.92 19.20
C THR A 84 18.81 -8.01 18.50
N TYR A 85 17.82 -8.58 19.17
CA TYR A 85 16.46 -8.63 18.62
C TYR A 85 15.73 -7.33 18.88
N VAL A 86 15.11 -6.81 17.83
CA VAL A 86 14.24 -5.64 17.89
C VAL A 86 12.82 -6.01 17.47
N TYR A 87 11.85 -5.45 18.17
CA TYR A 87 10.45 -5.58 17.83
C TYR A 87 10.05 -4.38 17.01
N LEU A 88 9.75 -4.61 15.74
CA LEU A 88 9.40 -3.57 14.78
C LEU A 88 7.94 -3.67 14.36
N ASP A 89 7.29 -2.52 14.36
CA ASP A 89 5.97 -2.29 13.84
C ASP A 89 6.11 -1.27 12.68
N VAL A 90 5.72 -1.67 11.48
CA VAL A 90 5.96 -0.92 10.25
C VAL A 90 4.64 -0.62 9.57
N THR A 91 4.49 0.58 9.05
CA THR A 91 3.35 1.00 8.24
C THR A 91 3.81 1.65 6.95
N ALA A 92 2.99 1.56 5.93
CA ALA A 92 3.28 2.17 4.63
C ALA A 92 2.03 2.83 4.05
N ARG A 93 2.23 3.86 3.24
CA ARG A 93 1.18 4.47 2.43
C ARG A 93 1.40 4.14 0.97
N TRP A 94 0.34 3.73 0.32
CA TRP A 94 0.38 3.33 -1.07
C TRP A 94 -0.89 3.76 -1.83
N ARG A 95 -0.86 3.74 -3.15
CA ARG A 95 -2.02 3.99 -3.99
C ARG A 95 -1.96 3.22 -5.30
N ILE A 96 -3.12 3.03 -5.92
CA ILE A 96 -3.24 2.44 -7.25
C ILE A 96 -3.05 3.53 -8.29
N VAL A 97 -1.97 3.45 -9.09
CA VAL A 97 -1.67 4.39 -10.17
C VAL A 97 -2.05 3.85 -11.55
N ASP A 98 -2.04 2.52 -11.70
CA ASP A 98 -2.43 1.84 -12.94
C ASP A 98 -3.45 0.75 -12.62
N ALA A 99 -4.74 1.08 -12.75
CA ALA A 99 -5.84 0.16 -12.46
C ALA A 99 -5.83 -1.07 -13.37
N LEU A 100 -5.32 -0.97 -14.59
CA LEU A 100 -5.25 -2.10 -15.50
C LEU A 100 -4.24 -3.14 -15.04
N LYS A 101 -3.02 -2.71 -14.71
CA LYS A 101 -2.00 -3.61 -14.14
C LYS A 101 -2.45 -4.17 -12.80
N TYR A 102 -3.03 -3.34 -11.95
CA TYR A 102 -3.57 -3.77 -10.66
C TYR A 102 -4.63 -4.86 -10.83
N MET A 103 -5.59 -4.67 -11.73
CA MET A 103 -6.63 -5.65 -11.99
C MET A 103 -6.06 -6.96 -12.57
N GLN A 104 -5.02 -6.90 -13.39
CA GLN A 104 -4.42 -8.09 -14.01
C GLN A 104 -3.57 -8.89 -13.02
N ALA A 105 -2.78 -8.22 -12.18
CA ALA A 105 -1.79 -8.84 -11.30
C ALA A 105 -2.34 -9.12 -9.89
N VAL A 106 -3.13 -8.19 -9.35
CA VAL A 106 -3.55 -8.19 -7.94
C VAL A 106 -5.02 -8.56 -7.78
N LYS A 107 -5.92 -7.90 -8.47
CA LYS A 107 -7.37 -8.09 -8.52
C LYS A 107 -8.12 -7.62 -7.27
N THR A 108 -7.64 -7.90 -6.07
CA THR A 108 -8.35 -7.63 -4.81
C THR A 108 -7.44 -6.93 -3.81
N GLU A 109 -8.04 -6.16 -2.91
CA GLU A 109 -7.31 -5.45 -1.85
C GLU A 109 -6.58 -6.41 -0.89
N ASN A 110 -7.22 -7.51 -0.49
CA ASN A 110 -6.56 -8.51 0.36
C ASN A 110 -5.29 -9.09 -0.28
N ARG A 111 -5.31 -9.29 -1.60
CA ARG A 111 -4.13 -9.76 -2.32
C ARG A 111 -3.06 -8.66 -2.43
N ALA A 112 -3.46 -7.39 -2.52
CA ALA A 112 -2.53 -6.27 -2.45
C ALA A 112 -1.84 -6.21 -1.08
N GLN A 113 -2.60 -6.37 -0.01
CA GLN A 113 -2.07 -6.42 1.36
C GLN A 113 -1.00 -7.53 1.48
N SER A 114 -1.37 -8.78 1.16
CA SER A 114 -0.42 -9.92 1.24
C SER A 114 0.84 -9.71 0.40
N MET A 115 0.72 -9.07 -0.75
CA MET A 115 1.85 -8.81 -1.62
C MET A 115 2.74 -7.68 -1.09
N LEU A 116 2.13 -6.66 -0.47
CA LEU A 116 2.88 -5.60 0.22
C LEU A 116 3.56 -6.16 1.47
N ASP A 117 2.93 -7.11 2.19
CA ASP A 117 3.54 -7.86 3.29
C ASP A 117 4.86 -8.50 2.82
N ASP A 118 4.82 -9.27 1.74
CA ASP A 118 6.01 -9.96 1.21
C ASP A 118 7.13 -8.98 0.80
N ILE A 119 6.77 -7.89 0.13
CA ILE A 119 7.73 -6.90 -0.39
C ILE A 119 8.33 -6.06 0.74
N ILE A 120 7.48 -5.50 1.59
CA ILE A 120 7.90 -4.56 2.63
C ILE A 120 8.61 -5.31 3.76
N ASP A 121 8.00 -6.38 4.30
CA ASP A 121 8.61 -7.17 5.37
C ASP A 121 9.94 -7.78 4.94
N GLY A 122 10.03 -8.28 3.71
CA GLY A 122 11.27 -8.80 3.14
C GLY A 122 12.37 -7.73 3.12
N THR A 123 12.03 -6.54 2.61
CA THR A 123 12.98 -5.42 2.52
C THR A 123 13.39 -4.88 3.90
N VAL A 124 12.42 -4.75 4.81
CA VAL A 124 12.65 -4.31 6.20
C VAL A 124 13.59 -5.30 6.91
N ARG A 125 13.29 -6.59 6.83
CA ARG A 125 14.09 -7.65 7.43
C ARG A 125 15.52 -7.63 6.93
N ASP A 126 15.72 -7.50 5.62
CA ASP A 126 17.03 -7.42 5.00
C ASP A 126 17.83 -6.21 5.48
N MET A 127 17.16 -5.07 5.62
CA MET A 127 17.80 -3.84 6.07
C MET A 127 18.14 -3.87 7.55
N VAL A 128 17.25 -4.40 8.39
CA VAL A 128 17.48 -4.54 9.83
C VAL A 128 18.64 -5.51 10.10
N ASN A 129 18.70 -6.65 9.41
CA ASN A 129 19.76 -7.63 9.54
C ASN A 129 21.16 -7.08 9.15
N LYS A 130 21.21 -6.08 8.27
CA LYS A 130 22.46 -5.46 7.78
C LYS A 130 22.94 -4.28 8.64
N ASN A 131 22.11 -3.77 9.54
CA ASN A 131 22.39 -2.58 10.33
C ASN A 131 22.38 -2.91 11.83
N ASP A 132 23.13 -2.12 12.62
CA ASP A 132 23.16 -2.25 14.06
C ASP A 132 21.90 -1.64 14.68
N LEU A 133 21.58 -2.06 15.90
CA LEU A 133 20.40 -1.60 16.61
C LEU A 133 20.34 -0.07 16.72
N ILE A 134 21.47 0.57 16.97
CA ILE A 134 21.56 2.03 17.11
C ILE A 134 21.12 2.78 15.84
N GLU A 135 21.39 2.22 14.67
CA GLU A 135 20.99 2.77 13.37
C GLU A 135 19.49 2.68 13.14
N ILE A 136 18.83 1.70 13.75
CA ILE A 136 17.38 1.50 13.63
C ILE A 136 16.60 2.42 14.58
N ILE A 137 17.18 2.74 15.75
CA ILE A 137 16.53 3.53 16.79
C ILE A 137 16.78 5.01 16.61
N ARG A 138 18.02 5.42 16.34
CA ARG A 138 18.42 6.82 16.27
C ARG A 138 18.25 7.38 14.87
N SER A 139 17.82 8.64 14.79
CA SER A 139 17.77 9.41 13.56
C SER A 139 19.15 9.94 13.18
N SER A 140 19.38 10.30 11.91
CA SER A 140 20.67 10.83 11.44
C SER A 140 21.01 12.20 12.05
N ASP A 141 20.00 12.97 12.45
CA ASP A 141 20.15 14.28 13.11
C ASP A 141 20.30 14.16 14.65
N TRP A 142 20.44 12.93 15.16
CA TRP A 142 20.64 12.72 16.57
C TRP A 142 21.96 13.34 17.04
N SER A 143 21.90 14.27 18.00
CA SER A 143 23.05 14.87 18.66
C SER A 143 22.90 14.75 20.19
N GLU A 144 24.02 14.62 20.87
CA GLU A 144 24.07 14.50 22.33
C GLU A 144 23.51 15.76 23.05
N GLU A 145 23.49 16.91 22.35
CA GLU A 145 22.98 18.19 22.83
C GLU A 145 21.44 18.26 22.91
N THR A 146 20.73 17.38 22.20
CA THR A 146 19.26 17.35 22.24
C THR A 146 18.68 16.65 23.48
N MET A 147 19.52 16.05 24.31
CA MET A 147 19.12 15.41 25.55
C MET A 147 19.17 16.40 26.73
N THR A 148 18.06 17.05 27.03
CA THR A 148 17.91 17.94 28.20
C THR A 148 17.73 17.22 29.53
N ASP A 149 18.00 15.93 29.65
CA ASP A 149 17.91 15.23 30.96
C ASP A 149 18.93 14.10 31.13
N THR A 150 19.78 14.31 32.10
CA THR A 150 20.48 13.51 33.13
C THR A 150 20.81 12.02 32.89
N SER A 151 20.66 11.43 31.76
CA SER A 151 21.26 10.13 31.50
C SER A 151 22.28 10.23 30.37
N LYS A 152 23.54 10.51 30.73
CA LYS A 152 24.69 10.33 29.88
C LYS A 152 24.81 8.86 29.48
N SER A 153 23.93 8.40 28.63
CA SER A 153 24.15 7.15 27.92
C SER A 153 25.18 7.47 26.84
N SER A 154 26.41 7.24 27.19
CA SER A 154 27.58 7.20 26.31
C SER A 154 27.34 6.17 25.20
N GLY A 155 26.57 6.52 24.20
CA GLY A 155 26.27 5.66 23.07
C GLY A 155 26.72 6.34 21.79
N ASP A 156 27.46 5.62 20.96
CA ASP A 156 27.96 6.09 19.67
C ASP A 156 26.84 6.74 18.81
N ALA A 157 27.17 7.83 18.14
CA ALA A 157 26.27 8.43 17.16
C ALA A 157 25.98 7.44 16.03
N PRO A 158 24.76 7.40 15.47
CA PRO A 158 24.48 6.56 14.34
C PRO A 158 25.32 6.99 13.14
N LYS A 159 25.79 6.03 12.35
CA LYS A 159 26.55 6.32 11.12
C LYS A 159 25.62 6.74 9.97
N ARG A 160 24.45 6.20 9.93
CA ARG A 160 23.42 6.46 8.88
C ARG A 160 22.15 7.03 9.48
N GLY A 161 21.62 6.38 10.50
CA GLY A 161 20.37 6.72 11.15
C GLY A 161 19.14 6.10 10.51
N ARG A 162 18.06 6.08 11.29
CA ARG A 162 16.78 5.45 10.94
C ARG A 162 16.16 5.98 9.65
N ASP A 163 16.22 7.28 9.46
CA ASP A 163 15.66 7.98 8.29
C ASP A 163 16.35 7.55 6.99
N VAL A 164 17.67 7.40 6.99
CA VAL A 164 18.43 6.90 5.82
C VAL A 164 18.06 5.45 5.52
N ILE A 165 17.91 4.62 6.55
CA ILE A 165 17.48 3.23 6.40
C ILE A 165 16.06 3.15 5.85
N THR A 166 15.14 3.95 6.37
CA THR A 166 13.76 4.03 5.91
C THR A 166 13.69 4.45 4.45
N ASN A 167 14.45 5.47 4.04
CA ASN A 167 14.52 5.91 2.64
C ASN A 167 15.03 4.80 1.72
N TYR A 168 16.02 4.04 2.15
CA TYR A 168 16.52 2.90 1.37
C TYR A 168 15.47 1.78 1.24
N ILE A 169 14.71 1.52 2.31
CA ILE A 169 13.59 0.56 2.28
C ILE A 169 12.54 1.01 1.25
N ILE A 170 12.14 2.29 1.29
CA ILE A 170 11.19 2.86 0.33
C ILE A 170 11.72 2.70 -1.09
N GLU A 171 12.96 3.12 -1.35
CA GLU A 171 13.55 3.04 -2.69
C GLU A 171 13.62 1.61 -3.23
N THR A 172 13.93 0.65 -2.36
CA THR A 172 14.04 -0.76 -2.74
C THR A 172 12.66 -1.39 -2.98
N ALA A 173 11.71 -1.17 -2.07
CA ALA A 173 10.35 -1.68 -2.20
C ALA A 173 9.61 -1.03 -3.38
N ALA A 174 9.80 0.27 -3.61
CA ALA A 174 9.20 0.99 -4.72
C ALA A 174 9.67 0.52 -6.10
N LYS A 175 10.78 -0.20 -6.21
CA LYS A 175 11.21 -0.82 -7.47
C LYS A 175 10.38 -2.06 -7.83
N ALA A 176 9.81 -2.73 -6.83
CA ALA A 176 9.02 -3.94 -7.02
C ALA A 176 7.52 -3.67 -7.25
N THR A 177 6.97 -2.55 -6.79
CA THR A 177 5.52 -2.28 -6.81
C THR A 177 4.95 -1.83 -8.16
N PRO A 178 5.68 -1.16 -9.09
CA PRO A 178 5.10 -0.65 -10.34
C PRO A 178 4.60 -1.74 -11.29
N GLN A 179 5.17 -2.95 -11.23
CA GLN A 179 4.69 -4.08 -12.03
C GLN A 179 3.26 -4.50 -11.67
N TYR A 180 2.79 -4.14 -10.49
CA TYR A 180 1.46 -4.41 -9.96
C TYR A 180 0.51 -3.21 -10.09
N GLY A 181 0.96 -2.13 -10.70
CA GLY A 181 0.18 -0.89 -10.82
C GLY A 181 0.04 -0.11 -9.51
N ILE A 182 0.90 -0.40 -8.54
CA ILE A 182 0.94 0.21 -7.21
C ILE A 182 2.11 1.19 -7.14
N GLU A 183 1.88 2.35 -6.54
CA GLU A 183 2.91 3.29 -6.11
C GLU A 183 3.01 3.25 -4.58
N LEU A 184 4.19 2.95 -4.08
CA LEU A 184 4.52 3.07 -2.67
C LEU A 184 4.95 4.52 -2.41
N ILE A 185 4.27 5.20 -1.50
CA ILE A 185 4.48 6.62 -1.21
C ILE A 185 5.55 6.76 -0.13
N ASP A 186 5.37 6.04 0.97
CA ASP A 186 6.34 5.99 2.06
C ASP A 186 6.23 4.68 2.86
N VAL A 187 7.24 4.45 3.68
CA VAL A 187 7.30 3.40 4.69
C VAL A 187 7.82 4.03 5.97
N MET A 188 7.20 3.75 7.09
CA MET A 188 7.56 4.32 8.38
C MET A 188 7.61 3.26 9.47
N PHE A 189 8.59 3.37 10.37
CA PHE A 189 8.60 2.61 11.61
C PHE A 189 7.63 3.26 12.59
N LYS A 190 6.52 2.60 12.84
CA LYS A 190 5.47 3.01 13.75
C LYS A 190 5.92 2.88 15.20
N ARG A 191 6.60 1.77 15.48
CA ARG A 191 7.13 1.45 16.81
C ARG A 191 8.40 0.62 16.68
N VAL A 192 9.39 0.99 17.49
CA VAL A 192 10.65 0.24 17.65
C VAL A 192 10.81 -0.04 19.14
N ASN A 193 10.72 -1.28 19.55
CA ASN A 193 10.83 -1.68 20.96
C ASN A 193 11.93 -2.73 21.13
N TYR A 194 12.59 -2.66 22.29
CA TYR A 194 13.40 -3.78 22.73
C TYR A 194 12.52 -4.97 23.12
N ILE A 195 12.97 -6.17 22.85
CA ILE A 195 12.36 -7.35 23.46
C ILE A 195 12.57 -7.31 24.99
N GLU A 196 11.64 -7.90 25.72
CA GLU A 196 11.62 -7.85 27.19
C GLU A 196 12.97 -8.21 27.83
N SER A 197 13.65 -9.26 27.33
CA SER A 197 14.96 -9.70 27.84
C SER A 197 16.07 -8.68 27.64
N VAL A 198 16.00 -7.85 26.61
CA VAL A 198 16.96 -6.76 26.35
C VAL A 198 16.60 -5.53 27.17
N ARG A 199 15.30 -5.25 27.30
CA ARG A 199 14.78 -4.15 28.10
C ARG A 199 15.26 -4.23 29.55
N VAL A 200 15.14 -5.39 30.18
CA VAL A 200 15.62 -5.61 31.55
C VAL A 200 17.11 -5.32 31.66
N LYS A 201 17.93 -5.84 30.76
CA LYS A 201 19.41 -5.61 30.79
C LYS A 201 19.78 -4.13 30.58
N VAL A 202 19.03 -3.40 29.77
CA VAL A 202 19.23 -1.96 29.56
C VAL A 202 18.82 -1.18 30.80
N TYR A 203 17.70 -1.52 31.44
CA TYR A 203 17.28 -0.91 32.71
C TYR A 203 18.27 -1.17 33.84
N ASP A 204 18.76 -2.40 34.01
CA ASP A 204 19.75 -2.76 35.02
C ASP A 204 21.05 -1.95 34.86
N ARG A 205 21.46 -1.69 33.61
CA ARG A 205 22.66 -0.88 33.32
C ARG A 205 22.42 0.62 33.57
N MET A 206 21.17 1.11 33.48
CA MET A 206 20.82 2.51 33.76
C MET A 206 20.75 2.80 35.27
N ILE A 207 20.51 1.77 36.11
CA ILE A 207 20.33 1.90 37.55
C ILE A 207 21.67 1.69 38.30
N SER A 208 22.65 1.04 37.67
CA SER A 208 23.99 0.81 38.24
C SER A 208 24.97 1.92 37.85
#